data_917d667e82a6afed5eddabd0179c3699
#
_entry.id   917d667e82a6afed5eddabd0179c3699
#
_cell.length_a   1.000
_cell.length_b   1.000
_cell.length_c   1.000
_cell.angle_alpha   90.00
_cell.angle_beta   90.00
_cell.angle_gamma   90.00
#
_symmetry.space_group_name_H-M   'P 1'
#
loop_
_entity.id
_entity.type
_entity.pdbx_description
1 polymer ?
#
loop_
_entity_poly.entity_id
_entity_poly.type
_entity_poly.pdbx_seq_one_letter_code
_entity_poly.pdbx_strand_id
1 'polypeptide(L)'
;MKKILLSLFVIVSIFTANWVAAAADLEVNTPAIAALKSSMQARHGQLSPFYGAGAIGLTKDGMIAVKDATAVPLSQRGSLSGLVSAENADRANLYKEIATANGHAEWQGDIQNTFAGRWIDKAQSGWFYQSGGGWAKK
;
A
#
# COMPACT_ATOMS: atom_id res chain seq x y z
N MET A 1 -33.71 -11.76 -53.19
CA MET A 1 -33.11 -12.32 -51.98
C MET A 1 -32.15 -11.35 -51.40
N LYS A 2 -32.50 -10.67 -50.36
CA LYS A 2 -31.61 -9.77 -49.65
C LYS A 2 -30.97 -10.52 -48.50
N LYS A 3 -29.65 -10.71 -48.56
CA LYS A 3 -28.89 -11.26 -47.44
C LYS A 3 -28.66 -10.14 -46.42
N ILE A 4 -29.29 -10.26 -45.27
CA ILE A 4 -29.05 -9.39 -44.14
C ILE A 4 -27.78 -9.88 -43.49
N LEU A 5 -26.67 -9.12 -43.65
CA LEU A 5 -25.48 -9.31 -42.87
C LEU A 5 -25.74 -8.73 -41.47
N LEU A 6 -25.98 -9.64 -40.53
CA LEU A 6 -25.97 -9.27 -39.11
C LEU A 6 -24.53 -9.03 -38.71
N SER A 7 -24.16 -7.78 -38.60
CA SER A 7 -22.88 -7.38 -38.04
C SER A 7 -22.94 -7.61 -36.54
N LEU A 8 -22.33 -8.70 -36.10
CA LEU A 8 -22.16 -9.01 -34.67
C LEU A 8 -21.09 -8.06 -34.11
N PHE A 9 -21.55 -6.97 -33.51
CA PHE A 9 -20.65 -6.10 -32.74
C PHE A 9 -20.30 -6.83 -31.45
N VAL A 10 -19.15 -7.49 -31.44
CA VAL A 10 -18.57 -8.02 -30.21
C VAL A 10 -18.00 -6.83 -29.43
N ILE A 11 -18.74 -6.40 -28.42
CA ILE A 11 -18.21 -5.47 -27.45
C ILE A 11 -17.22 -6.25 -26.60
N VAL A 12 -15.94 -6.14 -26.96
CA VAL A 12 -14.85 -6.59 -26.09
C VAL A 12 -14.76 -5.58 -24.95
N SER A 13 -15.43 -5.90 -23.86
CA SER A 13 -15.23 -5.19 -22.60
C SER A 13 -13.82 -5.47 -22.14
N ILE A 14 -12.92 -4.55 -22.40
CA ILE A 14 -11.54 -4.63 -21.92
C ILE A 14 -11.58 -4.36 -20.42
N PHE A 15 -11.51 -5.41 -19.64
CA PHE A 15 -11.26 -5.34 -18.19
C PHE A 15 -9.81 -4.90 -17.98
N THR A 16 -9.55 -3.60 -17.93
CA THR A 16 -8.20 -3.05 -17.78
C THR A 16 -7.77 -2.87 -16.32
N ALA A 17 -8.67 -3.10 -15.35
CA ALA A 17 -8.46 -2.71 -13.96
C ALA A 17 -7.35 -3.47 -13.20
N ASN A 18 -6.96 -4.69 -13.64
CA ASN A 18 -5.99 -5.53 -12.91
C ASN A 18 -4.75 -5.92 -13.72
N TRP A 19 -4.60 -5.41 -14.92
CA TRP A 19 -3.52 -5.83 -15.82
C TRP A 19 -2.14 -5.41 -15.33
N VAL A 20 -2.00 -4.19 -14.83
CA VAL A 20 -0.72 -3.65 -14.38
C VAL A 20 -0.22 -4.40 -13.16
N ALA A 21 -1.06 -4.60 -12.14
CA ALA A 21 -0.70 -5.32 -10.93
C ALA A 21 -0.36 -6.80 -11.22
N ALA A 22 -1.07 -7.45 -12.17
CA ALA A 22 -0.78 -8.82 -12.58
C ALA A 22 0.51 -8.93 -13.42
N ALA A 23 0.87 -7.90 -14.20
CA ALA A 23 2.06 -7.87 -15.05
C ALA A 23 3.32 -7.42 -14.30
N ALA A 24 3.19 -6.64 -13.22
CA ALA A 24 4.30 -6.12 -12.46
C ALA A 24 4.99 -7.22 -11.64
N ASP A 25 6.32 -7.25 -11.67
CA ASP A 25 7.11 -8.04 -10.72
C ASP A 25 7.24 -7.23 -9.43
N LEU A 26 6.42 -7.59 -8.43
CA LEU A 26 6.43 -6.94 -7.11
C LEU A 26 7.56 -7.44 -6.21
N GLU A 27 8.21 -8.53 -6.58
CA GLU A 27 9.33 -9.14 -5.86
C GLU A 27 10.69 -8.72 -6.45
N VAL A 28 10.69 -7.81 -7.43
CA VAL A 28 11.93 -7.28 -8.00
C VAL A 28 12.80 -6.69 -6.89
N ASN A 29 14.08 -6.97 -6.95
CA ASN A 29 15.02 -6.51 -5.95
C ASN A 29 16.19 -5.77 -6.62
N THR A 30 16.34 -4.51 -6.25
CA THR A 30 17.48 -3.68 -6.62
C THR A 30 18.17 -3.23 -5.34
N PRO A 31 19.41 -2.70 -5.38
CA PRO A 31 20.05 -2.13 -4.17
C PRO A 31 19.19 -1.07 -3.49
N ALA A 32 18.51 -0.22 -4.26
CA ALA A 32 17.62 0.81 -3.71
C ALA A 32 16.40 0.18 -3.00
N ILE A 33 15.77 -0.81 -3.60
CA ILE A 33 14.64 -1.54 -3.01
C ILE A 33 15.08 -2.28 -1.74
N ALA A 34 16.21 -2.96 -1.78
CA ALA A 34 16.75 -3.66 -0.62
C ALA A 34 17.03 -2.71 0.56
N ALA A 35 17.58 -1.53 0.29
CA ALA A 35 17.82 -0.53 1.31
C ALA A 35 16.52 -0.02 1.94
N LEU A 36 15.49 0.24 1.14
CA LEU A 36 14.17 0.65 1.63
C LEU A 36 13.53 -0.42 2.51
N LYS A 37 13.56 -1.68 2.07
CA LYS A 37 13.03 -2.81 2.85
C LYS A 37 13.76 -2.97 4.18
N SER A 38 15.08 -2.84 4.20
CA SER A 38 15.88 -2.88 5.42
C SER A 38 15.52 -1.76 6.39
N SER A 39 15.36 -0.54 5.89
CA SER A 39 14.96 0.62 6.69
C SER A 39 13.57 0.44 7.31
N MET A 40 12.62 -0.04 6.52
CA MET A 40 11.25 -0.33 6.97
C MET A 40 11.23 -1.46 8.01
N GLN A 41 12.01 -2.51 7.81
CA GLN A 41 12.10 -3.63 8.73
C GLN A 41 12.70 -3.20 10.07
N ALA A 42 13.76 -2.40 10.06
CA ALA A 42 14.37 -1.86 11.28
C ALA A 42 13.38 -0.96 12.05
N ARG A 43 12.60 -0.15 11.33
CA ARG A 43 11.59 0.73 11.93
C ARG A 43 10.39 -0.04 12.48
N HIS A 44 10.08 -1.18 11.92
CA HIS A 44 8.92 -1.98 12.33
C HIS A 44 8.94 -2.32 13.82
N GLY A 45 10.10 -2.61 14.38
CA GLY A 45 10.25 -2.85 15.81
C GLY A 45 9.83 -1.67 16.69
N GLN A 46 9.99 -0.45 16.19
CA GLN A 46 9.56 0.78 16.86
C GLN A 46 8.08 1.10 16.63
N LEU A 47 7.52 0.70 15.49
CA LEU A 47 6.11 0.93 15.13
C LEU A 47 5.18 -0.10 15.78
N SER A 48 5.64 -1.33 15.98
CA SER A 48 4.82 -2.45 16.46
C SER A 48 4.03 -2.14 17.73
N PRO A 49 4.62 -1.55 18.78
CA PRO A 49 3.86 -1.17 19.97
C PRO A 49 2.74 -0.17 19.71
N PHE A 50 2.93 0.73 18.76
CA PHE A 50 1.93 1.74 18.40
C PHE A 50 0.76 1.15 17.61
N TYR A 51 1.01 0.16 16.76
CA TYR A 51 -0.06 -0.62 16.14
C TYR A 51 -0.90 -1.34 17.21
N GLY A 52 -0.24 -2.00 18.14
CA GLY A 52 -0.90 -2.74 19.21
C GLY A 52 -1.70 -1.85 20.17
N ALA A 53 -1.22 -0.63 20.41
CA ALA A 53 -1.90 0.35 21.25
C ALA A 53 -3.10 1.05 20.54
N GLY A 54 -3.24 0.86 19.23
CA GLY A 54 -4.27 1.54 18.45
C GLY A 54 -3.94 3.01 18.15
N ALA A 55 -2.69 3.41 18.32
CA ALA A 55 -2.23 4.78 18.04
C ALA A 55 -2.10 5.05 16.54
N ILE A 56 -1.72 4.03 15.77
CA ILE A 56 -1.57 4.08 14.32
C ILE A 56 -2.31 2.94 13.65
N GLY A 57 -2.58 3.10 12.36
CA GLY A 57 -3.21 2.08 11.55
C GLY A 57 -2.79 2.16 10.09
N LEU A 58 -3.16 1.14 9.33
CA LEU A 58 -2.90 1.02 7.90
C LEU A 58 -3.94 1.79 7.10
N THR A 59 -3.51 2.65 6.19
CA THR A 59 -4.43 3.37 5.33
C THR A 59 -4.81 2.56 4.10
N LYS A 60 -5.94 2.89 3.51
CA LYS A 60 -6.42 2.21 2.29
C LYS A 60 -5.59 2.53 1.04
N ASP A 61 -4.71 3.53 1.11
CA ASP A 61 -3.83 3.95 0.03
C ASP A 61 -2.38 3.47 0.19
N GLY A 62 -2.13 2.50 1.04
CA GLY A 62 -0.82 1.87 1.19
C GLY A 62 0.16 2.59 2.09
N MET A 63 -0.31 3.49 2.91
CA MET A 63 0.46 4.23 3.91
C MET A 63 0.08 3.82 5.33
N ILE A 64 0.63 4.49 6.31
CA ILE A 64 0.16 4.44 7.70
C ILE A 64 -0.26 5.82 8.16
N ALA A 65 -1.10 5.89 9.18
CA ALA A 65 -1.55 7.16 9.75
C ALA A 65 -1.70 7.06 11.25
N VAL A 66 -1.54 8.20 11.93
CA VAL A 66 -1.93 8.32 13.33
C VAL A 66 -3.44 8.26 13.41
N LYS A 67 -3.94 7.26 14.13
CA LYS A 67 -5.38 7.06 14.39
C LYS A 67 -5.80 7.75 15.68
N ASP A 68 -5.01 7.59 16.73
CA ASP A 68 -5.28 8.13 18.05
C ASP A 68 -3.96 8.43 18.79
N ALA A 69 -3.54 9.68 18.73
CA ALA A 69 -2.33 10.13 19.41
C ALA A 69 -2.45 10.03 20.94
N THR A 70 -3.67 10.04 21.47
CA THR A 70 -3.89 9.94 22.93
C THR A 70 -3.65 8.52 23.47
N ALA A 71 -3.55 7.52 22.58
CA ALA A 71 -3.19 6.16 22.96
C ALA A 71 -1.73 6.03 23.41
N VAL A 72 -0.91 7.07 23.26
CA VAL A 72 0.49 7.11 23.71
C VAL A 72 0.73 8.31 24.62
N PRO A 73 1.69 8.20 25.55
CA PRO A 73 2.07 9.32 26.40
C PRO A 73 2.48 10.55 25.59
N LEU A 74 2.19 11.73 26.10
CA LEU A 74 2.50 12.99 25.44
C LEU A 74 3.98 13.10 25.03
N SER A 75 4.88 12.60 25.85
CA SER A 75 6.33 12.57 25.58
C SER A 75 6.73 11.73 24.35
N GLN A 76 5.88 10.81 23.90
CA GLN A 76 6.15 9.91 22.76
C GLN A 76 5.46 10.37 21.47
N ARG A 77 4.56 11.35 21.53
CA ARG A 77 3.76 11.76 20.35
C ARG A 77 4.61 12.38 19.24
N GLY A 78 5.63 13.13 19.60
CA GLY A 78 6.57 13.68 18.62
C GLY A 78 7.37 12.59 17.90
N SER A 79 7.87 11.63 18.65
CA SER A 79 8.57 10.47 18.10
C SER A 79 7.66 9.64 17.19
N LEU A 80 6.41 9.41 17.59
CA LEU A 80 5.41 8.71 16.79
C LEU A 80 5.19 9.40 15.44
N SER A 81 5.01 10.71 15.44
CA SER A 81 4.82 11.51 14.22
C SER A 81 6.02 11.37 13.28
N GLY A 82 7.23 11.41 13.80
CA GLY A 82 8.46 11.22 13.03
C GLY A 82 8.58 9.82 12.43
N LEU A 83 8.22 8.79 13.18
CA LEU A 83 8.23 7.41 12.70
C LEU A 83 7.20 7.19 11.58
N VAL A 84 6.01 7.73 11.73
CA VAL A 84 4.96 7.64 10.69
C VAL A 84 5.41 8.34 9.42
N SER A 85 5.98 9.52 9.53
CA SER A 85 6.49 10.30 8.40
C SER A 85 7.62 9.55 7.66
N ALA A 86 8.57 8.98 8.40
CA ALA A 86 9.68 8.22 7.84
C ALA A 86 9.19 6.93 7.15
N GLU A 87 8.25 6.22 7.76
CA GLU A 87 7.67 5.02 7.17
C GLU A 87 6.95 5.33 5.85
N ASN A 88 6.14 6.37 5.83
CA ASN A 88 5.41 6.78 4.63
C ASN A 88 6.34 7.25 3.50
N ALA A 89 7.44 7.91 3.83
CA ALA A 89 8.44 8.28 2.84
C ALA A 89 9.09 7.05 2.20
N ASP A 90 9.45 6.04 2.99
CA ASP A 90 10.02 4.81 2.50
C ASP A 90 9.00 4.00 1.69
N ARG A 91 7.74 3.95 2.10
CA ARG A 91 6.68 3.29 1.34
C ARG A 91 6.47 3.93 -0.02
N ALA A 92 6.36 5.24 -0.09
CA ALA A 92 6.22 5.97 -1.35
C ALA A 92 7.41 5.71 -2.29
N ASN A 93 8.62 5.76 -1.76
CA ASN A 93 9.83 5.45 -2.52
C ASN A 93 9.88 3.99 -2.98
N LEU A 94 9.44 3.06 -2.14
CA LEU A 94 9.36 1.64 -2.50
C LEU A 94 8.45 1.42 -3.72
N TYR A 95 7.27 2.02 -3.73
CA TYR A 95 6.34 1.89 -4.86
C TYR A 95 6.90 2.48 -6.13
N LYS A 96 7.57 3.63 -6.03
CA LYS A 96 8.26 4.29 -7.13
C LYS A 96 9.40 3.43 -7.69
N GLU A 97 10.25 2.89 -6.81
CA GLU A 97 11.40 2.08 -7.22
C GLU A 97 10.97 0.76 -7.86
N ILE A 98 9.92 0.12 -7.38
CA ILE A 98 9.36 -1.08 -8.00
C ILE A 98 8.83 -0.77 -9.40
N ALA A 99 8.10 0.32 -9.57
CA ALA A 99 7.62 0.76 -10.88
C ALA A 99 8.77 1.02 -11.85
N THR A 100 9.79 1.74 -11.40
CA THR A 100 10.99 2.05 -12.19
C THR A 100 11.74 0.78 -12.58
N ALA A 101 11.92 -0.15 -11.66
CA ALA A 101 12.60 -1.42 -11.91
C ALA A 101 11.84 -2.32 -12.90
N ASN A 102 10.52 -2.17 -13.00
CA ASN A 102 9.70 -2.83 -14.02
C ASN A 102 9.73 -2.10 -15.38
N GLY A 103 10.40 -0.95 -15.48
CA GLY A 103 10.45 -0.14 -16.68
C GLY A 103 9.19 0.67 -16.97
N HIS A 104 8.34 0.85 -15.97
CA HIS A 104 7.03 1.46 -16.08
C HIS A 104 6.75 2.39 -14.89
N ALA A 105 7.34 3.57 -14.91
CA ALA A 105 7.15 4.57 -13.84
C ALA A 105 5.67 4.93 -13.62
N GLU A 106 4.85 4.84 -14.66
CA GLU A 106 3.40 5.09 -14.62
C GLU A 106 2.61 4.04 -13.82
N TRP A 107 3.22 2.92 -13.50
CA TRP A 107 2.57 1.86 -12.70
C TRP A 107 2.61 2.11 -11.18
N GLN A 108 3.25 3.18 -10.74
CA GLN A 108 3.44 3.46 -9.32
C GLN A 108 2.11 3.45 -8.53
N GLY A 109 1.07 4.07 -9.05
CA GLY A 109 -0.25 4.12 -8.38
C GLY A 109 -0.90 2.75 -8.22
N ASP A 110 -0.84 1.91 -9.25
CA ASP A 110 -1.41 0.57 -9.22
C ASP A 110 -0.60 -0.36 -8.31
N ILE A 111 0.73 -0.22 -8.30
CA ILE A 111 1.61 -0.94 -7.38
C ILE A 111 1.30 -0.54 -5.94
N GLN A 112 1.15 0.74 -5.67
CA GLN A 112 0.77 1.26 -4.36
C GLN A 112 -0.56 0.66 -3.88
N ASN A 113 -1.58 0.63 -4.72
CA ASN A 113 -2.88 0.05 -4.40
C ASN A 113 -2.80 -1.45 -4.12
N THR A 114 -1.96 -2.17 -4.86
CA THR A 114 -1.73 -3.60 -4.64
C THR A 114 -1.07 -3.84 -3.28
N PHE A 115 -0.07 -3.05 -2.94
CA PHE A 115 0.57 -3.14 -1.62
C PHE A 115 -0.37 -2.75 -0.48
N ALA A 116 -1.28 -1.79 -0.70
CA ALA A 116 -2.28 -1.44 0.30
C ALA A 116 -3.10 -2.66 0.75
N GLY A 117 -3.57 -3.46 -0.20
CA GLY A 117 -4.25 -4.73 0.08
C GLY A 117 -3.35 -5.73 0.81
N ARG A 118 -2.10 -5.85 0.39
CA ARG A 118 -1.13 -6.77 1.02
C ARG A 118 -0.82 -6.41 2.47
N TRP A 119 -0.62 -5.12 2.75
CA TRP A 119 -0.37 -4.66 4.13
C TRP A 119 -1.54 -4.99 5.05
N ILE A 120 -2.76 -4.75 4.58
CA ILE A 120 -3.97 -5.04 5.34
C ILE A 120 -4.14 -6.55 5.54
N ASP A 121 -3.92 -7.36 4.52
CA ASP A 121 -4.02 -8.82 4.60
C ASP A 121 -3.03 -9.41 5.61
N LYS A 122 -1.83 -8.84 5.70
CA LYS A 122 -0.76 -9.27 6.60
C LYS A 122 -0.82 -8.63 7.99
N ALA A 123 -1.73 -7.69 8.22
CA ALA A 123 -1.86 -7.03 9.50
C ALA A 123 -2.17 -8.04 10.61
N GLN A 124 -1.56 -7.84 11.76
CA GLN A 124 -1.77 -8.68 12.91
C GLN A 124 -3.14 -8.43 13.53
N SER A 125 -3.66 -9.46 14.20
CA SER A 125 -4.91 -9.34 14.96
C SER A 125 -4.81 -8.20 15.98
N GLY A 126 -5.83 -7.34 15.99
CA GLY A 126 -5.89 -6.17 16.85
C GLY A 126 -5.39 -4.86 16.23
N TRP A 127 -4.72 -4.92 15.09
CA TRP A 127 -4.32 -3.71 14.37
C TRP A 127 -5.52 -3.06 13.68
N PHE A 128 -5.45 -1.75 13.49
CA PHE A 128 -6.48 -1.01 12.78
C PHE A 128 -6.07 -0.76 11.32
N TYR A 129 -7.08 -0.74 10.47
CA TYR A 129 -6.94 -0.41 9.05
C TYR A 129 -8.14 0.40 8.57
N GLN A 130 -7.95 1.18 7.53
CA GLN A 130 -9.04 1.94 6.92
C GLN A 130 -9.93 1.02 6.07
N SER A 131 -11.24 1.10 6.32
CA SER A 131 -12.26 0.39 5.56
C SER A 131 -13.45 1.32 5.34
N GLY A 132 -13.77 1.57 4.09
CA GLY A 132 -14.82 2.53 3.74
C GLY A 132 -14.50 3.92 4.27
N GLY A 133 -15.38 4.51 5.07
CA GLY A 133 -15.23 5.85 5.64
C GLY A 133 -14.57 5.90 7.02
N GLY A 134 -14.05 4.79 7.55
CA GLY A 134 -13.55 4.76 8.93
C GLY A 134 -12.48 3.71 9.17
N TRP A 135 -12.20 3.50 10.46
CA TRP A 135 -11.25 2.50 10.93
C TRP A 135 -11.96 1.21 11.30
N ALA A 136 -11.39 0.10 10.91
CA ALA A 136 -11.80 -1.23 11.33
C ALA A 136 -10.64 -1.93 12.07
N LYS A 137 -10.96 -2.89 12.91
CA LYS A 137 -9.99 -3.67 13.66
C LYS A 137 -9.82 -5.05 13.03
N LYS A 138 -8.59 -5.46 12.87
CA LYS A 138 -8.25 -6.77 12.35
C LYS A 138 -8.61 -7.89 13.34
#